data_58951ee6c206f34e5de2a076e40ea0d5
#
_entry.id   58951ee6c206f34e5de2a076e40ea0d5
#
_cell.length_a   1.000
_cell.length_b   1.000
_cell.length_c   1.000
_cell.angle_alpha   90.00
_cell.angle_beta   90.00
_cell.angle_gamma   90.00
#
_symmetry.space_group_name_H-M   'P 1'
#
loop_
_entity.id
_entity.type
_entity.pdbx_description
1 polymer ?
#
loop_
_entity_poly.entity_id
_entity_poly.type
_entity_poly.pdbx_seq_one_letter_code
_entity_poly.pdbx_strand_id
1 'polypeptide(L)'
;MTEEQTNDIDKLNRQIRNKYIKNIEIWKSLDDNTLYDKYIECPSVKNKINNLKKYLKETNITEEQITNIIKNKAFCLEFLIPPGTKGAVRGNEFNNIIKNKILSFTFLDEDYDIQFEKKCINLATDEIPDFYILNTKLNKAIIGMNQISLIGGGHQTNRASKYILHNKSNDDNKTICLIAEYPKLIKSKNKTYKIFSKGFENNILLYLSDLESIIKEYFKIE
;
A
#
# COMPACT_ATOMS: atom_id res chain seq x y z
N MET A 1 -24.06 21.97 4.34
CA MET A 1 -24.12 20.55 3.99
C MET A 1 -25.58 20.17 4.06
N THR A 2 -26.15 19.64 3.01
CA THR A 2 -27.55 19.19 3.01
C THR A 2 -27.64 17.84 3.77
N GLU A 3 -28.84 17.48 4.25
CA GLU A 3 -29.10 16.20 4.92
C GLU A 3 -28.77 15.00 4.02
N GLU A 4 -29.05 15.12 2.74
CA GLU A 4 -28.72 14.13 1.70
C GLU A 4 -27.19 13.91 1.58
N GLN A 5 -26.40 14.98 1.54
CA GLN A 5 -24.93 14.90 1.50
C GLN A 5 -24.34 14.24 2.76
N THR A 6 -24.98 14.43 3.91
CA THR A 6 -24.55 13.79 5.16
C THR A 6 -24.83 12.29 5.12
N ASN A 7 -25.99 11.89 4.63
CA ASN A 7 -26.37 10.47 4.46
C ASN A 7 -25.45 9.73 3.50
N ASP A 8 -25.04 10.35 2.40
CA ASP A 8 -24.10 9.75 1.43
C ASP A 8 -22.70 9.54 2.02
N ILE A 9 -22.23 10.51 2.81
CA ILE A 9 -20.92 10.38 3.50
C ILE A 9 -20.96 9.26 4.52
N ASP A 10 -22.03 9.14 5.29
CA ASP A 10 -22.16 8.10 6.31
C ASP A 10 -22.28 6.71 5.67
N LYS A 11 -22.98 6.61 4.55
CA LYS A 11 -23.05 5.39 3.74
C LYS A 11 -21.68 5.00 3.21
N LEU A 12 -20.93 5.93 2.63
CA LEU A 12 -19.56 5.70 2.13
C LEU A 12 -18.62 5.28 3.27
N ASN A 13 -18.60 6.00 4.37
CA ASN A 13 -17.77 5.68 5.53
C ASN A 13 -18.07 4.27 6.07
N ARG A 14 -19.33 3.86 6.08
CA ARG A 14 -19.77 2.52 6.49
C ARG A 14 -19.28 1.44 5.53
N GLN A 15 -19.37 1.67 4.22
CA GLN A 15 -18.86 0.77 3.18
C GLN A 15 -17.33 0.60 3.30
N ILE A 16 -16.59 1.70 3.42
CA ILE A 16 -15.13 1.69 3.58
C ILE A 16 -14.75 0.92 4.85
N ARG A 17 -15.44 1.15 5.97
CA ARG A 17 -15.20 0.44 7.22
C ARG A 17 -15.43 -1.06 7.09
N ASN A 18 -16.51 -1.48 6.45
CA ASN A 18 -16.83 -2.89 6.27
C ASN A 18 -15.79 -3.60 5.38
N LYS A 19 -15.34 -2.95 4.33
CA LYS A 19 -14.25 -3.46 3.48
C LYS A 19 -12.94 -3.56 4.25
N TYR A 20 -12.60 -2.55 5.06
CA TYR A 20 -11.38 -2.56 5.86
C TYR A 20 -11.37 -3.67 6.91
N ILE A 21 -12.50 -3.93 7.59
CA ILE A 21 -12.58 -4.99 8.62
C ILE A 21 -12.13 -6.34 8.04
N LYS A 22 -12.41 -6.64 6.77
CA LYS A 22 -11.98 -7.85 6.08
C LYS A 22 -10.46 -7.90 5.84
N ASN A 23 -9.77 -6.77 5.94
CA ASN A 23 -8.33 -6.63 5.66
C ASN A 23 -7.51 -6.23 6.88
N ILE A 24 -8.11 -6.22 8.08
CA ILE A 24 -7.44 -5.74 9.30
C ILE A 24 -6.17 -6.53 9.64
N GLU A 25 -6.15 -7.83 9.36
CA GLU A 25 -4.99 -8.69 9.60
C GLU A 25 -3.82 -8.31 8.69
N ILE A 26 -4.11 -7.89 7.46
CA ILE A 26 -3.08 -7.36 6.55
C ILE A 26 -2.46 -6.10 7.14
N TRP A 27 -3.28 -5.19 7.65
CA TRP A 27 -2.77 -3.97 8.28
C TRP A 27 -1.94 -4.27 9.55
N LYS A 28 -2.39 -5.22 10.38
CA LYS A 28 -1.64 -5.66 11.56
C LYS A 28 -0.30 -6.28 11.20
N SER A 29 -0.21 -7.00 10.08
CA SER A 29 1.06 -7.57 9.62
C SER A 29 2.06 -6.51 9.15
N LEU A 30 1.59 -5.29 8.86
CA LEU A 30 2.39 -4.14 8.44
C LEU A 30 2.72 -3.16 9.58
N ASP A 31 2.36 -3.46 10.83
CA ASP A 31 2.66 -2.59 11.96
C ASP A 31 4.15 -2.56 12.32
N ASP A 32 4.56 -1.52 13.03
CA ASP A 32 5.97 -1.31 13.39
C ASP A 32 6.54 -2.43 14.26
N ASN A 33 5.73 -3.04 15.11
CA ASN A 33 6.20 -4.11 15.99
C ASN A 33 6.40 -5.41 15.22
N THR A 34 5.53 -5.72 14.28
CA THR A 34 5.63 -6.89 13.42
C THR A 34 6.83 -6.79 12.49
N LEU A 35 7.11 -5.61 11.96
CA LEU A 35 8.19 -5.38 10.99
C LEU A 35 9.52 -4.96 11.62
N TYR A 36 9.60 -4.89 12.95
CA TYR A 36 10.80 -4.39 13.66
C TYR A 36 12.09 -5.08 13.21
N ASP A 37 12.11 -6.40 13.16
CA ASP A 37 13.31 -7.16 12.81
C ASP A 37 13.78 -6.86 11.38
N LYS A 38 12.82 -6.67 10.45
CA LYS A 38 13.14 -6.25 9.08
C LYS A 38 13.71 -4.83 9.03
N TYR A 39 13.23 -3.93 9.88
CA TYR A 39 13.79 -2.57 9.96
C TYR A 39 15.25 -2.58 10.44
N ILE A 40 15.54 -3.34 11.50
CA ILE A 40 16.89 -3.43 12.07
C ILE A 40 17.89 -3.99 11.07
N GLU A 41 17.47 -4.89 10.21
CA GLU A 41 18.32 -5.47 9.15
C GLU A 41 18.66 -4.49 8.02
N CYS A 42 17.91 -3.39 7.86
CA CYS A 42 18.17 -2.40 6.81
C CYS A 42 19.57 -1.75 6.99
N PRO A 43 20.38 -1.65 5.93
CA PRO A 43 21.72 -1.07 5.99
C PRO A 43 21.75 0.34 6.60
N SER A 44 20.77 1.18 6.28
CA SER A 44 20.63 2.53 6.81
C SER A 44 20.45 2.56 8.34
N VAL A 45 19.72 1.58 8.89
CA VAL A 45 19.47 1.44 10.33
C VAL A 45 20.71 0.86 11.02
N LYS A 46 21.34 -0.18 10.44
CA LYS A 46 22.62 -0.73 10.95
C LYS A 46 23.70 0.35 11.07
N ASN A 47 23.83 1.19 10.05
CA ASN A 47 24.79 2.30 10.08
C ASN A 47 24.48 3.31 11.20
N LYS A 48 23.19 3.66 11.40
CA LYS A 48 22.81 4.55 12.51
C LYS A 48 23.09 3.95 13.87
N ILE A 49 22.82 2.66 14.07
CA ILE A 49 23.14 1.93 15.31
C ILE A 49 24.64 1.96 15.57
N ASN A 50 25.46 1.68 14.55
CA ASN A 50 26.92 1.69 14.69
C ASN A 50 27.45 3.09 15.02
N ASN A 51 26.92 4.14 14.38
CA ASN A 51 27.29 5.52 14.68
C ASN A 51 26.89 5.91 16.12
N LEU A 52 25.69 5.50 16.57
CA LEU A 52 25.25 5.71 17.95
C LEU A 52 26.17 5.02 18.95
N LYS A 53 26.52 3.75 18.70
CA LYS A 53 27.46 3.01 19.54
C LYS A 53 28.81 3.74 19.68
N LYS A 54 29.36 4.22 18.55
CA LYS A 54 30.62 4.98 18.55
C LYS A 54 30.50 6.25 19.37
N TYR A 55 29.47 7.04 19.14
CA TYR A 55 29.23 8.29 19.89
C TYR A 55 29.06 8.05 21.39
N LEU A 56 28.28 7.04 21.79
CA LEU A 56 28.05 6.75 23.21
C LEU A 56 29.33 6.28 23.94
N LYS A 57 30.23 5.55 23.25
CA LYS A 57 31.54 5.20 23.80
C LYS A 57 32.42 6.43 24.08
N GLU A 58 32.36 7.42 23.20
CA GLU A 58 33.09 8.68 23.35
C GLU A 58 32.56 9.54 24.53
N THR A 59 31.35 9.26 25.01
CA THR A 59 30.69 9.99 26.12
C THR A 59 30.73 9.26 27.46
N ASN A 60 31.66 8.30 27.64
CA ASN A 60 31.85 7.50 28.87
C ASN A 60 30.64 6.66 29.31
N ILE A 61 29.75 6.32 28.37
CA ILE A 61 28.63 5.39 28.60
C ILE A 61 29.18 3.95 28.51
N THR A 62 28.81 3.11 29.47
CA THR A 62 29.31 1.71 29.53
C THR A 62 28.70 0.86 28.40
N GLU A 63 29.40 -0.18 27.99
CA GLU A 63 28.89 -1.14 26.96
C GLU A 63 27.58 -1.78 27.37
N GLU A 64 27.34 -2.00 28.65
CA GLU A 64 26.08 -2.53 29.15
C GLU A 64 24.94 -1.52 28.94
N GLN A 65 25.16 -0.25 29.28
CA GLN A 65 24.18 0.82 29.05
C GLN A 65 23.89 1.01 27.55
N ILE A 66 24.94 0.99 26.72
CA ILE A 66 24.77 1.06 25.24
C ILE A 66 23.92 -0.11 24.76
N THR A 67 24.19 -1.32 25.23
CA THR A 67 23.44 -2.51 24.86
C THR A 67 21.95 -2.38 25.25
N ASN A 68 21.70 -1.88 26.47
CA ASN A 68 20.32 -1.69 26.95
C ASN A 68 19.56 -0.64 26.15
N ILE A 69 20.20 0.45 25.74
CA ILE A 69 19.58 1.48 24.86
C ILE A 69 19.20 0.86 23.52
N ILE A 70 20.11 0.10 22.90
CA ILE A 70 19.88 -0.49 21.56
C ILE A 70 18.87 -1.64 21.61
N LYS A 71 18.78 -2.37 22.72
CA LYS A 71 17.75 -3.40 22.93
C LYS A 71 16.36 -2.82 23.19
N ASN A 72 16.27 -1.53 23.51
CA ASN A 72 14.97 -0.90 23.73
C ASN A 72 14.25 -0.69 22.39
N LYS A 73 13.28 -1.56 22.10
CA LYS A 73 12.53 -1.55 20.83
C LYS A 73 11.80 -0.23 20.60
N ALA A 74 11.18 0.35 21.63
CA ALA A 74 10.45 1.62 21.51
C ALA A 74 11.42 2.77 21.15
N PHE A 75 12.59 2.83 21.79
CA PHE A 75 13.62 3.81 21.45
C PHE A 75 14.08 3.65 20.00
N CYS A 76 14.38 2.43 19.56
CA CYS A 76 14.80 2.16 18.19
C CYS A 76 13.74 2.58 17.17
N LEU A 77 12.48 2.24 17.42
CA LEU A 77 11.37 2.60 16.54
C LEU A 77 11.20 4.11 16.43
N GLU A 78 11.39 4.85 17.51
CA GLU A 78 11.18 6.31 17.52
C GLU A 78 12.39 7.06 16.94
N PHE A 79 13.61 6.70 17.33
CA PHE A 79 14.80 7.53 17.09
C PHE A 79 15.77 6.97 16.05
N LEU A 80 15.84 5.66 15.88
CA LEU A 80 16.86 5.05 15.01
C LEU A 80 16.32 4.67 13.63
N ILE A 81 15.05 4.31 13.53
CA ILE A 81 14.45 3.85 12.27
C ILE A 81 13.79 5.02 11.52
N PRO A 82 14.37 5.48 10.40
CA PRO A 82 13.82 6.61 9.66
C PRO A 82 12.41 6.31 9.11
N PRO A 83 11.51 7.31 9.04
CA PRO A 83 10.19 7.16 8.44
C PRO A 83 10.23 6.60 7.00
N GLY A 84 11.24 7.02 6.21
CA GLY A 84 11.44 6.51 4.85
C GLY A 84 11.74 5.00 4.81
N THR A 85 12.57 4.52 5.75
CA THR A 85 12.87 3.08 5.88
C THR A 85 11.62 2.30 6.28
N LYS A 86 10.83 2.80 7.24
CA LYS A 86 9.54 2.21 7.62
C LYS A 86 8.60 2.11 6.42
N GLY A 87 8.48 3.20 5.66
CA GLY A 87 7.64 3.25 4.46
C GLY A 87 8.07 2.25 3.40
N ALA A 88 9.38 2.16 3.10
CA ALA A 88 9.91 1.23 2.12
C ALA A 88 9.68 -0.24 2.51
N VAL A 89 10.00 -0.61 3.76
CA VAL A 89 9.80 -2.00 4.24
C VAL A 89 8.31 -2.38 4.23
N ARG A 90 7.44 -1.49 4.71
CA ARG A 90 5.97 -1.74 4.64
C ARG A 90 5.49 -1.91 3.20
N GLY A 91 6.00 -1.07 2.27
CA GLY A 91 5.65 -1.15 0.86
C GLY A 91 6.01 -2.50 0.26
N ASN A 92 7.24 -2.93 0.49
CA ASN A 92 7.72 -4.22 0.01
C ASN A 92 6.92 -5.39 0.59
N GLU A 93 6.58 -5.34 1.91
CA GLU A 93 5.75 -6.38 2.52
C GLU A 93 4.34 -6.41 1.97
N PHE A 94 3.74 -5.27 1.74
CA PHE A 94 2.41 -5.20 1.15
C PHE A 94 2.42 -5.74 -0.29
N ASN A 95 3.44 -5.39 -1.09
CA ASN A 95 3.63 -5.95 -2.44
C ASN A 95 3.80 -7.47 -2.40
N ASN A 96 4.55 -8.02 -1.43
CA ASN A 96 4.68 -9.46 -1.25
C ASN A 96 3.35 -10.15 -0.92
N ILE A 97 2.54 -9.55 -0.04
CA ILE A 97 1.20 -10.07 0.29
C ILE A 97 0.31 -10.10 -0.95
N ILE A 98 0.29 -9.02 -1.73
CA ILE A 98 -0.47 -8.93 -2.98
C ILE A 98 0.02 -9.96 -4.01
N LYS A 99 1.33 -10.05 -4.20
CA LYS A 99 1.95 -11.04 -5.09
C LYS A 99 1.52 -12.47 -4.76
N ASN A 100 1.64 -12.85 -3.48
CA ASN A 100 1.23 -14.18 -3.03
C ASN A 100 -0.27 -14.43 -3.25
N LYS A 101 -1.10 -13.41 -3.03
CA LYS A 101 -2.54 -13.49 -3.27
C LYS A 101 -2.85 -13.70 -4.76
N ILE A 102 -2.23 -12.93 -5.66
CA ILE A 102 -2.43 -13.06 -7.10
C ILE A 102 -1.98 -14.45 -7.58
N LEU A 103 -0.81 -14.91 -7.13
CA LEU A 103 -0.29 -16.23 -7.49
C LEU A 103 -1.12 -17.40 -6.92
N SER A 104 -1.99 -17.15 -5.95
CA SER A 104 -2.91 -18.17 -5.42
C SER A 104 -4.22 -18.30 -6.20
N PHE A 105 -4.47 -17.44 -7.19
CA PHE A 105 -5.68 -17.50 -8.01
C PHE A 105 -5.55 -18.56 -9.11
N THR A 106 -6.22 -19.67 -8.92
CA THR A 106 -6.19 -20.82 -9.85
C THR A 106 -6.85 -20.58 -11.20
N PHE A 107 -7.66 -19.53 -11.32
CA PHE A 107 -8.30 -19.11 -12.56
C PHE A 107 -7.40 -18.24 -13.46
N LEU A 108 -6.23 -17.83 -12.98
CA LEU A 108 -5.21 -17.16 -13.77
C LEU A 108 -4.25 -18.23 -14.32
N ASP A 109 -4.66 -18.88 -15.38
CA ASP A 109 -3.97 -19.98 -16.05
C ASP A 109 -2.92 -19.49 -17.08
N GLU A 110 -2.56 -20.35 -18.04
CA GLU A 110 -1.58 -20.08 -19.12
C GLU A 110 -1.98 -18.95 -20.08
N ASP A 111 -3.25 -18.54 -20.07
CA ASP A 111 -3.73 -17.43 -20.88
C ASP A 111 -3.38 -16.07 -20.27
N TYR A 112 -2.81 -16.05 -19.06
CA TYR A 112 -2.47 -14.82 -18.35
C TYR A 112 -0.95 -14.66 -18.19
N ASP A 113 -0.42 -13.53 -18.68
CA ASP A 113 0.94 -13.07 -18.36
C ASP A 113 0.88 -12.19 -17.09
N ILE A 114 1.50 -12.67 -16.01
CA ILE A 114 1.53 -12.01 -14.71
C ILE A 114 2.93 -11.52 -14.42
N GLN A 115 3.10 -10.21 -14.23
CA GLN A 115 4.38 -9.61 -13.95
C GLN A 115 4.31 -8.72 -12.71
N PHE A 116 5.42 -8.65 -11.96
CA PHE A 116 5.56 -7.82 -10.77
C PHE A 116 6.77 -6.90 -10.91
N GLU A 117 6.59 -5.63 -10.57
CA GLU A 117 7.65 -4.60 -10.53
C GLU A 117 8.49 -4.56 -11.84
N LYS A 118 7.85 -4.73 -12.98
CA LYS A 118 8.48 -4.66 -14.30
C LYS A 118 7.85 -3.58 -15.16
N LYS A 119 8.67 -2.94 -15.99
CA LYS A 119 8.19 -1.98 -16.98
C LYS A 119 7.41 -2.73 -18.07
N CYS A 120 6.16 -2.35 -18.26
CA CYS A 120 5.31 -2.91 -19.31
C CYS A 120 5.35 -2.00 -20.54
N ILE A 121 5.68 -2.57 -21.71
CA ILE A 121 5.95 -1.80 -22.94
C ILE A 121 4.69 -1.14 -23.50
N ASN A 122 3.50 -1.71 -23.23
CA ASN A 122 2.23 -1.29 -23.84
C ASN A 122 1.34 -0.45 -22.91
N LEU A 123 1.86 0.01 -21.77
CA LEU A 123 1.08 0.78 -20.83
C LEU A 123 1.24 2.27 -21.05
N ALA A 124 0.12 3.00 -21.01
CA ALA A 124 0.08 4.46 -21.05
C ALA A 124 0.63 5.12 -19.76
N THR A 125 1.53 4.45 -19.05
CA THR A 125 2.18 4.96 -17.83
C THR A 125 3.69 4.92 -17.98
N ASP A 126 4.35 6.00 -17.57
CA ASP A 126 5.82 6.08 -17.49
C ASP A 126 6.37 5.41 -16.23
N GLU A 127 5.48 4.98 -15.31
CA GLU A 127 5.85 4.35 -14.04
C GLU A 127 5.83 2.82 -14.16
N ILE A 128 6.72 2.20 -13.41
CA ILE A 128 6.73 0.73 -13.25
C ILE A 128 5.56 0.35 -12.35
N PRO A 129 4.59 -0.46 -12.80
CA PRO A 129 3.50 -0.93 -11.96
C PRO A 129 4.01 -1.92 -10.90
N ASP A 130 3.32 -1.97 -9.76
CA ASP A 130 3.62 -2.95 -8.71
C ASP A 130 3.24 -4.36 -9.17
N PHE A 131 2.17 -4.49 -9.96
CA PHE A 131 1.83 -5.71 -10.67
C PHE A 131 1.09 -5.44 -11.98
N TYR A 132 1.08 -6.44 -12.85
CA TYR A 132 0.43 -6.41 -14.15
C TYR A 132 -0.12 -7.80 -14.47
N ILE A 133 -1.37 -7.87 -14.91
CA ILE A 133 -2.05 -9.10 -15.32
C ILE A 133 -2.62 -8.87 -16.72
N LEU A 134 -2.04 -9.53 -17.73
CA LEU A 134 -2.49 -9.46 -19.11
C LEU A 134 -3.21 -10.76 -19.47
N ASN A 135 -4.46 -10.68 -19.89
CA ASN A 135 -5.09 -11.78 -20.62
C ASN A 135 -4.65 -11.71 -22.08
N THR A 136 -3.88 -12.70 -22.51
CA THR A 136 -3.25 -12.73 -23.86
C THR A 136 -4.26 -12.96 -24.98
N LYS A 137 -5.37 -13.66 -24.68
CA LYS A 137 -6.45 -13.91 -25.65
C LYS A 137 -7.32 -12.69 -25.88
N LEU A 138 -7.65 -11.98 -24.81
CA LEU A 138 -8.49 -10.79 -24.89
C LEU A 138 -7.70 -9.51 -25.21
N ASN A 139 -6.36 -9.58 -25.11
CA ASN A 139 -5.46 -8.43 -25.17
C ASN A 139 -5.87 -7.30 -24.18
N LYS A 140 -6.30 -7.71 -22.97
CA LYS A 140 -6.74 -6.81 -21.91
C LYS A 140 -5.86 -6.95 -20.69
N ALA A 141 -5.60 -5.83 -19.98
CA ALA A 141 -4.72 -5.84 -18.83
C ALA A 141 -5.30 -5.13 -17.60
N ILE A 142 -4.95 -5.66 -16.41
CA ILE A 142 -5.08 -4.95 -15.14
C ILE A 142 -3.70 -4.50 -14.70
N ILE A 143 -3.60 -3.23 -14.31
CA ILE A 143 -2.38 -2.56 -13.85
C ILE A 143 -2.57 -2.18 -12.39
N GLY A 144 -1.76 -2.72 -11.50
CA GLY A 144 -1.81 -2.44 -10.07
C GLY A 144 -0.77 -1.41 -9.65
N MET A 145 -1.23 -0.34 -8.98
CA MET A 145 -0.40 0.72 -8.42
C MET A 145 -0.68 0.80 -6.92
N ASN A 146 0.00 -0.03 -6.14
CA ASN A 146 -0.31 -0.23 -4.73
C ASN A 146 0.04 0.97 -3.85
N GLN A 147 -0.72 1.15 -2.78
CA GLN A 147 -0.42 2.11 -1.74
C GLN A 147 -0.77 1.55 -0.37
N ILE A 148 0.11 1.73 0.62
CA ILE A 148 -0.18 1.33 1.99
C ILE A 148 -1.19 2.28 2.60
N SER A 149 -0.98 3.58 2.40
CA SER A 149 -1.79 4.64 2.98
C SER A 149 -1.98 5.78 1.98
N LEU A 150 -3.20 6.32 1.94
CA LEU A 150 -3.51 7.53 1.17
C LEU A 150 -3.39 8.82 2.01
N ILE A 151 -3.23 8.70 3.34
CA ILE A 151 -3.19 9.81 4.28
C ILE A 151 -1.83 9.81 4.98
N GLY A 152 -0.80 10.22 4.28
CA GLY A 152 0.51 10.30 4.92
C GLY A 152 1.54 10.98 4.03
N GLY A 153 1.72 12.30 4.21
CA GLY A 153 2.71 13.08 3.50
C GLY A 153 2.34 13.41 2.04
N GLY A 154 2.87 14.52 1.52
CA GLY A 154 2.49 15.08 0.23
C GLY A 154 2.70 14.13 -0.96
N HIS A 155 3.74 13.31 -0.94
CA HIS A 155 4.02 12.36 -2.03
C HIS A 155 2.95 11.27 -2.18
N GLN A 156 2.45 10.70 -1.07
CA GLN A 156 1.43 9.65 -1.12
C GLN A 156 0.08 10.19 -1.60
N THR A 157 -0.30 11.38 -1.14
CA THR A 157 -1.53 12.03 -1.61
C THR A 157 -1.45 12.38 -3.09
N ASN A 158 -0.30 12.85 -3.57
CA ASN A 158 -0.09 13.17 -4.98
C ASN A 158 -0.14 11.91 -5.85
N ARG A 159 0.48 10.82 -5.39
CA ARG A 159 0.47 9.52 -6.08
C ARG A 159 -0.95 8.97 -6.18
N ALA A 160 -1.71 8.97 -5.07
CA ALA A 160 -3.11 8.56 -5.07
C ALA A 160 -3.99 9.44 -5.98
N SER A 161 -3.82 10.75 -5.93
CA SER A 161 -4.51 11.67 -6.82
C SER A 161 -4.22 11.36 -8.29
N LYS A 162 -2.98 11.04 -8.63
CA LYS A 162 -2.58 10.67 -10.00
C LYS A 162 -3.29 9.41 -10.47
N TYR A 163 -3.34 8.36 -9.65
CA TYR A 163 -3.93 7.07 -10.07
C TYR A 163 -5.45 7.02 -9.98
N ILE A 164 -6.06 7.78 -9.08
CA ILE A 164 -7.51 7.79 -8.90
C ILE A 164 -8.19 8.88 -9.74
N LEU A 165 -7.73 10.14 -9.62
CA LEU A 165 -8.40 11.25 -10.31
C LEU A 165 -7.99 11.38 -11.77
N HIS A 166 -6.75 11.01 -12.10
CA HIS A 166 -6.18 11.05 -13.44
C HIS A 166 -5.93 9.64 -13.97
N ASN A 167 -6.82 8.73 -13.61
CA ASN A 167 -6.76 7.34 -14.06
C ASN A 167 -6.78 7.28 -15.59
N LYS A 168 -5.84 6.54 -16.17
CA LYS A 168 -5.68 6.35 -17.61
C LYS A 168 -6.28 5.02 -18.10
N SER A 169 -7.23 4.46 -17.36
CA SER A 169 -7.94 3.26 -17.82
C SER A 169 -8.65 3.53 -19.15
N ASN A 170 -8.63 2.53 -20.01
CA ASN A 170 -9.35 2.48 -21.29
C ASN A 170 -10.01 1.10 -21.43
N ASP A 171 -10.56 0.79 -22.60
CA ASP A 171 -11.24 -0.49 -22.86
C ASP A 171 -10.32 -1.70 -22.72
N ASP A 172 -9.00 -1.52 -22.98
CA ASP A 172 -8.00 -2.59 -22.97
C ASP A 172 -7.19 -2.64 -21.66
N ASN A 173 -7.16 -1.54 -20.90
CA ASN A 173 -6.35 -1.43 -19.70
C ASN A 173 -7.12 -0.83 -18.53
N LYS A 174 -7.16 -1.54 -17.40
CA LYS A 174 -7.75 -1.07 -16.14
C LYS A 174 -6.66 -0.83 -15.10
N THR A 175 -6.49 0.41 -14.66
CA THR A 175 -5.59 0.74 -13.54
C THR A 175 -6.34 0.68 -12.23
N ILE A 176 -5.81 -0.05 -11.25
CA ILE A 176 -6.35 -0.16 -9.89
C ILE A 176 -5.28 0.22 -8.85
N CYS A 177 -5.74 0.65 -7.68
CA CYS A 177 -4.90 1.02 -6.56
C CYS A 177 -5.34 0.21 -5.33
N LEU A 178 -4.45 -0.65 -4.80
CA LEU A 178 -4.71 -1.41 -3.58
C LEU A 178 -4.25 -0.64 -2.35
N ILE A 179 -5.07 -0.62 -1.31
CA ILE A 179 -4.81 0.08 -0.05
C ILE A 179 -4.88 -0.87 1.14
N ALA A 180 -3.94 -0.74 2.09
CA ALA A 180 -3.94 -1.51 3.33
C ALA A 180 -4.55 -0.73 4.51
N GLU A 181 -4.31 0.59 4.60
CA GLU A 181 -4.72 1.40 5.75
C GLU A 181 -6.19 1.81 5.67
N TYR A 182 -6.84 1.82 6.84
CA TYR A 182 -8.17 2.42 6.96
C TYR A 182 -8.07 3.95 6.89
N PRO A 183 -8.69 4.60 5.92
CA PRO A 183 -8.70 6.05 5.86
C PRO A 183 -9.50 6.61 7.03
N LYS A 184 -8.97 7.65 7.68
CA LYS A 184 -9.68 8.38 8.73
C LYS A 184 -11.00 8.92 8.18
N LEU A 185 -11.97 9.16 9.07
CA LEU A 185 -13.29 9.68 8.71
C LEU A 185 -13.20 10.83 7.69
N ILE A 186 -13.91 10.66 6.59
CA ILE A 186 -13.93 11.58 5.47
C ILE A 186 -15.03 12.60 5.70
N LYS A 187 -14.70 13.89 5.54
CA LYS A 187 -15.68 14.99 5.56
C LYS A 187 -15.87 15.53 4.15
N SER A 188 -17.10 15.87 3.78
CA SER A 188 -17.47 16.26 2.40
C SER A 188 -16.63 17.40 1.81
N LYS A 189 -16.18 18.35 2.63
CA LYS A 189 -15.34 19.49 2.19
C LYS A 189 -13.86 19.13 2.06
N ASN A 190 -13.44 17.93 2.47
CA ASN A 190 -12.05 17.53 2.40
C ASN A 190 -11.68 17.08 0.98
N LYS A 191 -10.56 17.56 0.45
CA LYS A 191 -10.00 17.11 -0.84
C LYS A 191 -9.86 15.57 -0.89
N THR A 192 -9.50 14.97 0.22
CA THR A 192 -9.36 13.52 0.39
C THR A 192 -10.68 12.78 0.17
N TYR A 193 -11.82 13.36 0.59
CA TYR A 193 -13.15 12.78 0.32
C TYR A 193 -13.40 12.58 -1.16
N LYS A 194 -13.13 13.61 -1.97
CA LYS A 194 -13.35 13.55 -3.42
C LYS A 194 -12.46 12.50 -4.11
N ILE A 195 -11.26 12.28 -3.59
CA ILE A 195 -10.35 11.26 -4.13
C ILE A 195 -10.86 9.87 -3.77
N PHE A 196 -11.15 9.64 -2.51
CA PHE A 196 -11.59 8.31 -2.04
C PHE A 196 -12.95 7.91 -2.61
N SER A 197 -13.96 8.80 -2.57
CA SER A 197 -15.27 8.45 -3.11
C SER A 197 -15.17 8.04 -4.56
N LYS A 198 -14.51 8.84 -5.40
CA LYS A 198 -14.29 8.47 -6.79
C LYS A 198 -13.51 7.17 -6.97
N GLY A 199 -12.50 6.94 -6.15
CA GLY A 199 -11.72 5.71 -6.20
C GLY A 199 -12.56 4.47 -5.89
N PHE A 200 -13.37 4.52 -4.83
CA PHE A 200 -14.23 3.39 -4.45
C PHE A 200 -15.45 3.24 -5.36
N GLU A 201 -16.10 4.34 -5.78
CA GLU A 201 -17.23 4.32 -6.71
C GLU A 201 -16.89 3.72 -8.08
N ASN A 202 -15.68 4.01 -8.57
CA ASN A 202 -15.22 3.55 -9.89
C ASN A 202 -14.42 2.24 -9.82
N ASN A 203 -14.39 1.55 -8.68
CA ASN A 203 -13.58 0.34 -8.49
C ASN A 203 -12.11 0.51 -8.92
N ILE A 204 -11.55 1.69 -8.62
CA ILE A 204 -10.14 2.02 -8.84
C ILE A 204 -9.36 1.86 -7.53
N LEU A 205 -9.94 2.31 -6.40
CA LEU A 205 -9.37 2.14 -5.08
C LEU A 205 -10.04 0.95 -4.39
N LEU A 206 -9.23 -0.04 -4.00
CA LEU A 206 -9.70 -1.34 -3.54
C LEU A 206 -8.94 -1.80 -2.30
N TYR A 207 -9.56 -2.65 -1.51
CA TYR A 207 -8.85 -3.51 -0.56
C TYR A 207 -8.50 -4.86 -1.21
N LEU A 208 -7.50 -5.56 -0.66
CA LEU A 208 -7.06 -6.84 -1.21
C LEU A 208 -8.18 -7.90 -1.28
N SER A 209 -9.18 -7.82 -0.39
CA SER A 209 -10.36 -8.68 -0.45
C SER A 209 -11.22 -8.50 -1.70
N ASP A 210 -11.10 -7.35 -2.36
CA ASP A 210 -11.91 -7.03 -3.55
C ASP A 210 -11.18 -7.45 -4.84
N LEU A 211 -9.89 -7.78 -4.76
CA LEU A 211 -9.03 -8.00 -5.93
C LEU A 211 -9.53 -9.15 -6.81
N GLU A 212 -9.89 -10.28 -6.22
CA GLU A 212 -10.37 -11.44 -6.96
C GLU A 212 -11.64 -11.12 -7.77
N SER A 213 -12.64 -10.49 -7.12
CA SER A 213 -13.89 -10.13 -7.79
C SER A 213 -13.68 -9.15 -8.93
N ILE A 214 -12.79 -8.18 -8.76
CA ILE A 214 -12.47 -7.20 -9.81
C ILE A 214 -11.75 -7.85 -11.01
N ILE A 215 -10.83 -8.79 -10.76
CA ILE A 215 -10.15 -9.53 -11.84
C ILE A 215 -11.17 -10.35 -12.63
N LYS A 216 -12.02 -11.12 -11.93
CA LYS A 216 -13.06 -11.93 -12.57
C LYS A 216 -14.05 -11.08 -13.37
N GLU A 217 -14.54 -10.00 -12.77
CA GLU A 217 -15.45 -9.07 -13.46
C GLU A 217 -14.82 -8.49 -14.74
N TYR A 218 -13.58 -7.99 -14.64
CA TYR A 218 -12.94 -7.33 -15.78
C TYR A 218 -12.62 -8.27 -16.94
N PHE A 219 -12.15 -9.47 -16.65
CA PHE A 219 -11.87 -10.47 -17.67
C PHE A 219 -13.07 -11.36 -18.02
N LYS A 220 -14.24 -11.16 -17.36
CA LYS A 220 -15.46 -11.94 -17.56
C LYS A 220 -15.26 -13.44 -17.30
N ILE A 221 -14.56 -13.76 -16.20
CA ILE A 221 -14.33 -15.12 -15.72
C ILE A 221 -15.52 -15.54 -14.85
N GLU A 222 -16.12 -16.71 -15.14
CA GLU A 222 -17.20 -17.32 -14.38
C GLU A 222 -16.76 -17.86 -13.01
#